data_3b51f9ac3be2ae61cf2bce4b37c97220
#
_entry.id   3b51f9ac3be2ae61cf2bce4b37c97220
#
_cell.length_a   1.000
_cell.length_b   1.000
_cell.length_c   1.000
_cell.angle_alpha   90.00
_cell.angle_beta   90.00
_cell.angle_gamma   90.00
#
_symmetry.space_group_name_H-M   'P 1'
#
loop_
_entity.id
_entity.type
_entity.pdbx_description
1 polymer ?
#
loop_
_entity_poly.entity_id
_entity_poly.type
_entity_poly.pdbx_seq_one_letter_code
_entity_poly.pdbx_strand_id
1 'polypeptide(L)'
;MDFQLRPQTVVTGRSDADFYPTPRWCTLALLTQGAPPPGASIVDPSCGEGAILDVFRERGHNTIGVEIDRERALVAAQRGHYPYNNDALTVPWPEGDWLVGNPPYSLALDFAWKAVEWADWPAAPIPRRAALLLRLSFLEPASGRAVLFERHRPDVLILPRRPAFDGRGTDSITSAWFEWGRPQNAPGNYF
;
A
#
# COMPACT_ATOMS: atom_id res chain seq x y z
N MET A 1 2.63 -28.72 -9.87
CA MET A 1 2.56 -27.49 -9.03
C MET A 1 1.08 -27.16 -8.90
N ASP A 2 0.47 -27.56 -7.78
CA ASP A 2 -0.96 -27.34 -7.56
C ASP A 2 -1.21 -25.88 -7.22
N PHE A 3 -1.82 -25.16 -8.16
CA PHE A 3 -2.42 -23.85 -7.92
C PHE A 3 -3.70 -24.08 -7.11
N GLN A 4 -3.60 -24.10 -5.79
CA GLN A 4 -4.81 -24.03 -4.95
C GLN A 4 -5.42 -22.64 -5.12
N LEU A 5 -6.60 -22.62 -5.76
CA LEU A 5 -7.43 -21.44 -5.92
C LEU A 5 -7.68 -20.79 -4.56
N ARG A 6 -7.29 -19.53 -4.44
CA ARG A 6 -7.61 -18.68 -3.28
C ARG A 6 -9.13 -18.52 -3.20
N PRO A 7 -9.74 -18.53 -2.01
CA PRO A 7 -11.13 -18.13 -1.89
C PRO A 7 -11.26 -16.66 -2.29
N GLN A 8 -11.91 -16.40 -3.41
CA GLN A 8 -12.28 -15.05 -3.81
C GLN A 8 -13.42 -14.58 -2.91
N THR A 9 -13.15 -13.60 -2.07
CA THR A 9 -14.20 -12.88 -1.35
C THR A 9 -14.91 -11.98 -2.36
N VAL A 10 -16.12 -12.37 -2.74
CA VAL A 10 -16.99 -11.50 -3.56
C VAL A 10 -17.46 -10.36 -2.66
N VAL A 11 -16.80 -9.21 -2.74
CA VAL A 11 -17.22 -8.01 -2.01
C VAL A 11 -18.31 -7.31 -2.82
N THR A 12 -19.56 -7.60 -2.49
CA THR A 12 -20.71 -6.82 -2.95
C THR A 12 -20.91 -5.62 -2.01
N GLY A 13 -20.72 -4.41 -2.54
CA GLY A 13 -21.04 -3.15 -1.86
C GLY A 13 -19.89 -2.61 -1.00
N ARG A 14 -18.95 -1.87 -1.59
CA ARG A 14 -18.07 -0.96 -0.85
C ARG A 14 -18.89 0.22 -0.36
N SER A 15 -18.95 0.42 0.97
CA SER A 15 -19.49 1.63 1.55
C SER A 15 -18.47 2.78 1.44
N ASP A 16 -18.96 4.01 1.26
CA ASP A 16 -18.14 5.25 1.34
C ASP A 16 -17.41 5.38 2.69
N ALA A 17 -17.77 4.57 3.68
CA ALA A 17 -17.22 4.53 5.02
C ALA A 17 -15.76 4.06 5.12
N ASP A 18 -15.18 3.46 4.08
CA ASP A 18 -13.80 2.94 4.09
C ASP A 18 -12.79 3.86 3.36
N PHE A 19 -13.20 5.04 2.88
CA PHE A 19 -12.30 6.01 2.29
C PHE A 19 -11.79 7.01 3.33
N TYR A 20 -10.50 6.95 3.60
CA TYR A 20 -9.81 7.88 4.49
C TYR A 20 -8.52 8.38 3.84
N PRO A 21 -8.43 9.69 3.50
CA PRO A 21 -7.19 10.26 2.97
C PRO A 21 -6.05 10.04 3.97
N THR A 22 -4.96 9.45 3.49
CA THR A 22 -3.79 9.19 4.34
C THR A 22 -3.14 10.52 4.75
N PRO A 23 -3.03 10.82 6.05
CA PRO A 23 -2.34 12.03 6.48
C PRO A 23 -0.91 12.07 5.95
N ARG A 24 -0.52 13.20 5.39
CA ARG A 24 0.79 13.42 4.75
C ARG A 24 1.99 12.91 5.58
N TRP A 25 1.95 13.13 6.88
CA TRP A 25 3.04 12.74 7.78
C TRP A 25 3.22 11.22 7.86
N CYS A 26 2.20 10.41 7.60
CA CYS A 26 2.33 8.94 7.54
C CYS A 26 3.26 8.52 6.40
N THR A 27 3.08 9.11 5.22
CA THR A 27 3.96 8.87 4.06
C THR A 27 5.36 9.43 4.30
N LEU A 28 5.47 10.58 4.95
CA LEU A 28 6.78 11.15 5.33
C LEU A 28 7.53 10.24 6.31
N ALA A 29 6.84 9.62 7.25
CA ALA A 29 7.45 8.65 8.17
C ALA A 29 8.02 7.44 7.41
N LEU A 30 7.32 6.91 6.39
CA LEU A 30 7.85 5.85 5.54
C LEU A 30 9.18 6.26 4.88
N LEU A 31 9.25 7.48 4.37
CA LEU A 31 10.43 7.99 3.69
C LEU A 31 11.67 8.15 4.60
N THR A 32 11.50 8.16 5.93
CA THR A 32 12.63 8.12 6.88
C THR A 32 13.40 6.80 6.84
N GLN A 33 12.77 5.73 6.36
CA GLN A 33 13.39 4.40 6.20
C GLN A 33 14.12 4.22 4.87
N GLY A 34 14.20 5.26 4.08
CA GLY A 34 14.80 5.32 2.77
C GLY A 34 13.83 5.90 1.74
N ALA A 35 14.36 6.65 0.81
CA ALA A 35 13.61 7.24 -0.29
C ALA A 35 13.80 6.42 -1.58
N PRO A 36 12.82 6.40 -2.49
CA PRO A 36 13.02 5.85 -3.81
C PRO A 36 14.09 6.66 -4.58
N PRO A 37 14.77 6.06 -5.56
CA PRO A 37 15.71 6.79 -6.40
C PRO A 37 15.02 7.95 -7.14
N PRO A 38 15.75 9.03 -7.47
CA PRO A 38 15.17 10.15 -8.21
C PRO A 38 14.47 9.71 -9.50
N GLY A 39 13.27 10.22 -9.74
CA GLY A 39 12.47 9.88 -10.93
C GLY A 39 11.79 8.51 -10.88
N ALA A 40 11.89 7.77 -9.79
CA ALA A 40 11.24 6.48 -9.64
C ALA A 40 9.71 6.56 -9.90
N SER A 41 9.15 5.46 -10.37
CA SER A 41 7.71 5.28 -10.56
C SER A 41 7.07 4.68 -9.31
N ILE A 42 6.13 5.39 -8.73
CA ILE A 42 5.42 5.03 -7.50
C ILE A 42 4.01 4.60 -7.85
N VAL A 43 3.63 3.42 -7.40
CA VAL A 43 2.29 2.83 -7.63
C VAL A 43 1.51 2.82 -6.32
N ASP A 44 0.29 3.35 -6.32
CA ASP A 44 -0.67 3.19 -5.23
C ASP A 44 -1.89 2.41 -5.72
N PRO A 45 -2.09 1.16 -5.28
CA PRO A 45 -3.16 0.29 -5.76
C PRO A 45 -4.54 0.63 -5.16
N SER A 46 -4.64 1.66 -4.32
CA SER A 46 -5.88 2.14 -3.70
C SER A 46 -5.81 3.65 -3.49
N CYS A 47 -5.47 4.37 -4.57
CA CYS A 47 -4.94 5.72 -4.47
C CYS A 47 -5.95 6.76 -3.96
N GLY A 48 -7.24 6.48 -4.00
CA GLY A 48 -8.26 7.47 -3.68
C GLY A 48 -8.06 8.73 -4.50
N GLU A 49 -8.02 9.87 -3.83
CA GLU A 49 -7.75 11.18 -4.44
C GLU A 49 -6.24 11.49 -4.60
N GLY A 50 -5.35 10.55 -4.29
CA GLY A 50 -3.90 10.70 -4.50
C GLY A 50 -3.12 11.24 -3.30
N ALA A 51 -3.64 11.18 -2.07
CA ALA A 51 -2.99 11.78 -0.89
C ALA A 51 -1.58 11.23 -0.62
N ILE A 52 -1.33 9.94 -0.81
CA ILE A 52 0.00 9.34 -0.72
C ILE A 52 0.85 9.78 -1.91
N LEU A 53 0.30 9.70 -3.11
CA LEU A 53 0.99 10.02 -4.36
C LEU A 53 1.46 11.49 -4.42
N ASP A 54 0.69 12.43 -3.83
CA ASP A 54 1.08 13.84 -3.72
C ASP A 54 2.47 14.01 -3.09
N VAL A 55 2.76 13.24 -2.03
CA VAL A 55 4.04 13.32 -1.32
C VAL A 55 5.21 12.93 -2.21
N PHE A 56 5.02 11.95 -3.08
CA PHE A 56 6.05 11.49 -4.02
C PHE A 56 6.16 12.40 -5.23
N ARG A 57 5.03 12.85 -5.78
CA ARG A 57 5.00 13.76 -6.92
C ARG A 57 5.72 15.07 -6.63
N GLU A 58 5.52 15.65 -5.46
CA GLU A 58 6.24 16.85 -5.01
C GLU A 58 7.77 16.67 -4.93
N ARG A 59 8.23 15.41 -4.90
CA ARG A 59 9.66 15.04 -4.90
C ARG A 59 10.17 14.64 -6.27
N GLY A 60 9.37 14.87 -7.33
CA GLY A 60 9.77 14.61 -8.71
C GLY A 60 9.65 13.15 -9.14
N HIS A 61 8.86 12.33 -8.44
CA HIS A 61 8.56 10.96 -8.83
C HIS A 61 7.38 10.88 -9.80
N ASN A 62 7.37 9.87 -10.66
CA ASN A 62 6.20 9.51 -11.44
C ASN A 62 5.19 8.80 -10.54
N THR A 63 3.91 9.15 -10.64
CA THR A 63 2.89 8.64 -9.72
C THR A 63 1.73 8.01 -10.49
N ILE A 64 1.46 6.75 -10.19
CA ILE A 64 0.46 5.92 -10.87
C ILE A 64 -0.49 5.38 -9.81
N GLY A 65 -1.79 5.47 -10.05
CA GLY A 65 -2.81 4.99 -9.13
C GLY A 65 -3.68 3.89 -9.72
N VAL A 66 -4.30 3.08 -8.86
CA VAL A 66 -5.50 2.31 -9.21
C VAL A 66 -6.58 2.69 -8.22
N GLU A 67 -7.76 3.08 -8.72
CA GLU A 67 -8.89 3.49 -7.88
C GLU A 67 -10.19 2.98 -8.48
N ILE A 68 -11.01 2.35 -7.66
CA ILE A 68 -12.29 1.78 -8.10
C ILE A 68 -13.36 2.86 -8.25
N ASP A 69 -13.32 3.90 -7.41
CA ASP A 69 -14.23 5.02 -7.47
C ASP A 69 -13.80 6.00 -8.56
N ARG A 70 -14.70 6.22 -9.52
CA ARG A 70 -14.42 7.08 -10.68
C ARG A 70 -14.21 8.54 -10.30
N GLU A 71 -14.95 9.05 -9.34
CA GLU A 71 -14.86 10.47 -8.95
C GLU A 71 -13.52 10.74 -8.26
N ARG A 72 -13.10 9.85 -7.36
CA ARG A 72 -11.79 9.92 -6.70
C ARG A 72 -10.65 9.78 -7.72
N ALA A 73 -10.76 8.87 -8.67
CA ALA A 73 -9.78 8.74 -9.75
C ALA A 73 -9.67 10.03 -10.58
N LEU A 74 -10.79 10.70 -10.88
CA LEU A 74 -10.78 12.00 -11.57
C LEU A 74 -10.09 13.09 -10.72
N VAL A 75 -10.33 13.13 -9.42
CA VAL A 75 -9.63 14.08 -8.52
C VAL A 75 -8.12 13.79 -8.52
N ALA A 76 -7.70 12.53 -8.42
CA ALA A 76 -6.28 12.17 -8.51
C ALA A 76 -5.67 12.61 -9.85
N ALA A 77 -6.38 12.43 -10.97
CA ALA A 77 -5.91 12.89 -12.28
C ALA A 77 -5.75 14.42 -12.35
N GLN A 78 -6.68 15.17 -11.77
CA GLN A 78 -6.60 16.65 -11.68
C GLN A 78 -5.41 17.11 -10.84
N ARG A 79 -4.97 16.32 -9.87
CA ARG A 79 -3.74 16.57 -9.09
C ARG A 79 -2.46 16.19 -9.83
N GLY A 80 -2.58 15.65 -11.06
CA GLY A 80 -1.46 15.31 -11.94
C GLY A 80 -0.88 13.91 -11.73
N HIS A 81 -1.66 13.00 -11.18
CA HIS A 81 -1.35 11.57 -11.14
C HIS A 81 -1.89 10.85 -12.38
N TYR A 82 -1.49 9.59 -12.57
CA TYR A 82 -1.96 8.72 -13.65
C TYR A 82 -2.82 7.57 -13.08
N PRO A 83 -4.08 7.82 -12.70
CA PRO A 83 -4.94 6.79 -12.14
C PRO A 83 -5.58 5.91 -13.21
N TYR A 84 -5.62 4.61 -12.95
CA TYR A 84 -6.48 3.65 -13.66
C TYR A 84 -7.77 3.45 -12.86
N ASN A 85 -8.92 3.75 -13.46
CA ASN A 85 -10.20 3.50 -12.79
C ASN A 85 -10.58 2.02 -12.93
N ASN A 86 -10.21 1.22 -11.96
CA ASN A 86 -10.40 -0.23 -11.93
C ASN A 86 -10.45 -0.77 -10.50
N ASP A 87 -10.97 -1.99 -10.32
CA ASP A 87 -10.81 -2.72 -9.08
C ASP A 87 -9.40 -3.34 -9.01
N ALA A 88 -8.59 -2.84 -8.09
CA ALA A 88 -7.22 -3.27 -7.88
C ALA A 88 -7.07 -4.77 -7.56
N LEU A 89 -8.10 -5.42 -7.03
CA LEU A 89 -8.03 -6.86 -6.75
C LEU A 89 -8.25 -7.73 -7.99
N THR A 90 -8.85 -7.17 -9.05
CA THR A 90 -9.19 -7.92 -10.27
C THR A 90 -8.26 -7.69 -11.44
N VAL A 91 -7.50 -6.58 -11.45
CA VAL A 91 -6.57 -6.23 -12.53
C VAL A 91 -5.11 -6.41 -12.11
N PRO A 92 -4.18 -6.65 -13.04
CA PRO A 92 -2.75 -6.52 -12.76
C PRO A 92 -2.43 -5.09 -12.30
N TRP A 93 -1.52 -4.98 -11.34
CA TRP A 93 -1.06 -3.65 -10.94
C TRP A 93 -0.03 -3.10 -11.94
N PRO A 94 0.00 -1.78 -12.14
CA PRO A 94 0.99 -1.16 -13.01
C PRO A 94 2.43 -1.50 -12.60
N GLU A 95 3.33 -1.46 -13.56
CA GLU A 95 4.76 -1.55 -13.29
C GLU A 95 5.25 -0.28 -12.61
N GLY A 96 6.26 -0.45 -11.75
CA GLY A 96 6.87 0.65 -11.02
C GLY A 96 8.03 0.16 -10.17
N ASP A 97 8.70 1.10 -9.50
CA ASP A 97 9.84 0.83 -8.63
C ASP A 97 9.38 0.60 -7.18
N TRP A 98 8.43 1.39 -6.73
CA TRP A 98 7.83 1.29 -5.40
C TRP A 98 6.31 1.20 -5.50
N LEU A 99 5.74 0.36 -4.64
CA LEU A 99 4.31 0.30 -4.37
C LEU A 99 4.08 0.85 -2.95
N VAL A 100 3.19 1.82 -2.83
CA VAL A 100 2.87 2.43 -1.53
C VAL A 100 1.36 2.68 -1.48
N GLY A 101 0.66 2.10 -0.51
CA GLY A 101 -0.79 2.26 -0.44
C GLY A 101 -1.36 2.16 0.96
N ASN A 102 -2.57 2.67 1.12
CA ASN A 102 -3.41 2.50 2.32
C ASN A 102 -4.72 1.82 1.90
N PRO A 103 -4.72 0.49 1.73
CA PRO A 103 -5.89 -0.22 1.24
C PRO A 103 -6.99 -0.29 2.29
N PRO A 104 -8.25 -0.55 1.87
CA PRO A 104 -9.33 -0.83 2.79
C PRO A 104 -8.95 -1.95 3.76
N TYR A 105 -9.09 -1.71 5.07
CA TYR A 105 -8.63 -2.66 6.10
C TYR A 105 -9.34 -4.01 6.05
N SER A 106 -10.58 -4.04 5.57
CA SER A 106 -11.34 -5.28 5.33
C SER A 106 -10.71 -6.18 4.26
N LEU A 107 -9.92 -5.60 3.36
CA LEU A 107 -9.25 -6.28 2.23
C LEU A 107 -7.73 -6.35 2.41
N ALA A 108 -7.22 -6.00 3.60
CA ALA A 108 -5.79 -5.89 3.88
C ALA A 108 -4.99 -7.14 3.49
N LEU A 109 -5.54 -8.34 3.72
CA LEU A 109 -4.87 -9.59 3.41
C LEU A 109 -4.73 -9.82 1.90
N ASP A 110 -5.78 -9.52 1.13
CA ASP A 110 -5.77 -9.68 -0.33
C ASP A 110 -4.78 -8.70 -0.97
N PHE A 111 -4.77 -7.45 -0.50
CA PHE A 111 -3.79 -6.46 -0.93
C PHE A 111 -2.37 -6.86 -0.55
N ALA A 112 -2.13 -7.40 0.65
CA ALA A 112 -0.82 -7.83 1.10
C ALA A 112 -0.27 -8.97 0.24
N TRP A 113 -1.09 -9.97 -0.11
CA TRP A 113 -0.69 -11.03 -1.03
C TRP A 113 -0.30 -10.49 -2.41
N LYS A 114 -1.11 -9.59 -2.99
CA LYS A 114 -0.77 -8.96 -4.28
C LYS A 114 0.49 -8.09 -4.18
N ALA A 115 0.70 -7.39 -3.07
CA ALA A 115 1.88 -6.56 -2.85
C ALA A 115 3.17 -7.41 -2.83
N VAL A 116 3.14 -8.55 -2.17
CA VAL A 116 4.26 -9.50 -2.16
C VAL A 116 4.53 -10.03 -3.56
N GLU A 117 3.49 -10.50 -4.27
CA GLU A 117 3.63 -11.00 -5.64
C GLU A 117 4.18 -9.93 -6.59
N TRP A 118 3.76 -8.70 -6.41
CA TRP A 118 4.25 -7.58 -7.20
C TRP A 118 5.71 -7.25 -6.89
N ALA A 119 6.11 -7.28 -5.60
CA ALA A 119 7.49 -7.03 -5.17
C ALA A 119 8.46 -8.14 -5.61
N ASP A 120 8.01 -9.39 -5.53
CA ASP A 120 8.82 -10.58 -5.85
C ASP A 120 8.84 -10.89 -7.37
N TRP A 121 8.38 -9.98 -8.22
CA TRP A 121 8.31 -10.20 -9.65
C TRP A 121 9.70 -10.45 -10.27
N PRO A 122 10.00 -11.67 -10.75
CA PRO A 122 11.36 -12.09 -11.11
C PRO A 122 11.93 -11.39 -12.35
N ALA A 123 11.09 -10.80 -13.18
CA ALA A 123 11.48 -10.06 -14.38
C ALA A 123 11.70 -8.56 -14.13
N ALA A 124 11.58 -8.08 -12.90
CA ALA A 124 11.84 -6.68 -12.59
C ALA A 124 13.36 -6.39 -12.75
N PRO A 125 13.73 -5.32 -13.47
CA PRO A 125 15.13 -4.98 -13.71
C PRO A 125 15.85 -4.51 -12.45
N ILE A 126 15.12 -4.07 -11.46
CA ILE A 126 15.60 -3.67 -10.12
C ILE A 126 14.68 -4.27 -9.06
N PRO A 127 15.18 -4.53 -7.84
CA PRO A 127 14.34 -4.98 -6.75
C PRO A 127 13.22 -3.97 -6.47
N ARG A 128 11.98 -4.44 -6.55
CA ARG A 128 10.79 -3.65 -6.21
C ARG A 128 10.59 -3.63 -4.71
N ARG A 129 9.99 -2.56 -4.23
CA ARG A 129 9.62 -2.40 -2.82
C ARG A 129 8.12 -2.14 -2.70
N ALA A 130 7.45 -2.87 -1.83
CA ALA A 130 6.04 -2.66 -1.54
C ALA A 130 5.85 -2.27 -0.07
N ALA A 131 5.05 -1.25 0.20
CA ALA A 131 4.72 -0.76 1.53
C ALA A 131 3.21 -0.52 1.64
N LEU A 132 2.54 -1.18 2.58
CA LEU A 132 1.13 -0.98 2.88
C LEU A 132 0.95 -0.44 4.29
N LEU A 133 0.16 0.63 4.41
CA LEU A 133 -0.25 1.17 5.71
C LEU A 133 -1.43 0.35 6.24
N LEU A 134 -1.18 -0.42 7.29
CA LEU A 134 -2.17 -1.33 7.86
C LEU A 134 -2.32 -1.09 9.36
N ARG A 135 -3.39 -1.59 9.95
CA ARG A 135 -3.55 -1.63 11.40
C ARG A 135 -2.49 -2.55 12.00
N LEU A 136 -1.93 -2.19 13.15
CA LEU A 136 -0.92 -3.01 13.81
C LEU A 136 -1.45 -4.41 14.18
N SER A 137 -2.76 -4.53 14.42
CA SER A 137 -3.44 -5.83 14.62
C SER A 137 -3.37 -6.77 13.41
N PHE A 138 -2.89 -6.30 12.26
CA PHE A 138 -2.58 -7.17 11.12
C PHE A 138 -1.48 -8.20 11.46
N LEU A 139 -0.64 -7.94 12.48
CA LEU A 139 0.34 -8.90 13.01
C LEU A 139 -0.30 -10.03 13.84
N GLU A 140 -1.54 -9.88 14.29
CA GLU A 140 -2.20 -10.90 15.09
C GLU A 140 -2.39 -12.19 14.28
N PRO A 141 -2.13 -13.37 14.90
CA PRO A 141 -2.25 -14.65 14.21
C PRO A 141 -3.68 -14.88 13.71
N ALA A 142 -3.82 -15.10 12.42
CA ALA A 142 -5.03 -15.59 11.80
C ALA A 142 -4.61 -16.48 10.63
N SER A 143 -5.38 -17.50 10.30
CA SER A 143 -5.00 -18.56 9.36
C SER A 143 -4.36 -18.04 8.04
N GLY A 144 -4.97 -17.08 7.39
CA GLY A 144 -4.44 -16.51 6.13
C GLY A 144 -3.19 -15.65 6.32
N ARG A 145 -3.12 -14.87 7.41
CA ARG A 145 -1.96 -14.01 7.73
C ARG A 145 -0.76 -14.83 8.18
N ALA A 146 -0.99 -15.91 8.93
CA ALA A 146 0.09 -16.80 9.36
C ALA A 146 0.85 -17.36 8.15
N VAL A 147 0.14 -17.82 7.12
CA VAL A 147 0.75 -18.33 5.88
C VAL A 147 1.51 -17.24 5.13
N LEU A 148 0.97 -16.02 5.07
CA LEU A 148 1.67 -14.88 4.46
C LEU A 148 3.00 -14.61 5.18
N PHE A 149 2.98 -14.51 6.51
CA PHE A 149 4.17 -14.15 7.30
C PHE A 149 5.20 -15.27 7.40
N GLU A 150 4.78 -16.53 7.32
CA GLU A 150 5.68 -17.68 7.25
C GLU A 150 6.54 -17.62 5.99
N ARG A 151 5.94 -17.22 4.85
CA ARG A 151 6.61 -17.19 3.54
C ARG A 151 7.27 -15.86 3.23
N HIS A 152 6.66 -14.75 3.66
CA HIS A 152 7.01 -13.39 3.28
C HIS A 152 6.92 -12.48 4.50
N ARG A 153 7.95 -12.47 5.34
CA ARG A 153 8.01 -11.58 6.50
C ARG A 153 8.14 -10.13 6.05
N PRO A 154 7.25 -9.23 6.50
CA PRO A 154 7.45 -7.81 6.30
C PRO A 154 8.45 -7.22 7.29
N ASP A 155 9.13 -6.16 6.89
CA ASP A 155 9.63 -5.16 7.82
C ASP A 155 8.44 -4.31 8.30
N VAL A 156 8.41 -3.94 9.58
CA VAL A 156 7.28 -3.19 10.16
C VAL A 156 7.77 -1.88 10.76
N LEU A 157 7.31 -0.75 10.20
CA LEU A 157 7.54 0.58 10.75
C LEU A 157 6.30 1.05 11.49
N ILE A 158 6.34 0.98 12.83
CA ILE A 158 5.25 1.49 13.66
C ILE A 158 5.23 3.02 13.59
N LEU A 159 4.07 3.61 13.30
CA LEU A 159 3.93 5.06 13.28
C LEU A 159 4.08 5.64 14.69
N PRO A 160 4.79 6.78 14.85
CA PRO A 160 5.07 7.37 16.17
C PRO A 160 3.83 7.94 16.87
N ARG A 161 2.73 8.07 16.15
CA ARG A 161 1.42 8.50 16.65
C ARG A 161 0.30 7.89 15.81
N ARG A 162 -0.90 7.86 16.34
CA ARG A 162 -2.08 7.37 15.62
C ARG A 162 -2.51 8.36 14.56
N PRO A 163 -2.76 7.94 13.31
CA PRO A 163 -3.28 8.81 12.28
C PRO A 163 -4.73 9.21 12.60
N ALA A 164 -5.09 10.46 12.25
CA ALA A 164 -6.47 10.94 12.26
C ALA A 164 -6.97 10.90 10.82
N PHE A 165 -7.59 9.80 10.43
CA PHE A 165 -8.06 9.63 9.07
C PHE A 165 -9.33 10.43 8.75
N ASP A 166 -10.17 10.70 9.76
CA ASP A 166 -11.42 11.47 9.62
C ASP A 166 -11.25 12.96 9.95
N GLY A 167 -10.05 13.39 10.32
CA GLY A 167 -9.75 14.77 10.73
C GLY A 167 -10.35 15.19 12.07
N ARG A 168 -11.07 14.30 12.78
CA ARG A 168 -11.80 14.62 14.02
C ARG A 168 -11.15 14.11 15.30
N GLY A 169 -9.87 13.75 15.24
CA GLY A 169 -9.13 13.24 16.39
C GLY A 169 -8.16 12.14 15.98
N THR A 170 -7.48 11.53 16.95
CA THR A 170 -6.64 10.36 16.68
C THR A 170 -7.50 9.10 16.58
N ASP A 171 -7.25 8.26 15.56
CA ASP A 171 -7.85 6.92 15.53
C ASP A 171 -7.53 6.17 16.84
N SER A 172 -8.45 5.36 17.31
CA SER A 172 -8.23 4.48 18.46
C SER A 172 -7.20 3.38 18.18
N ILE A 173 -6.85 3.16 16.89
CA ILE A 173 -6.05 2.04 16.42
C ILE A 173 -4.68 2.51 15.96
N THR A 174 -3.64 1.80 16.41
CA THR A 174 -2.26 2.01 15.94
C THR A 174 -2.11 1.45 14.54
N SER A 175 -1.47 2.22 13.66
CA SER A 175 -1.12 1.82 12.29
C SER A 175 0.38 1.72 12.12
N ALA A 176 0.80 0.89 11.16
CA ALA A 176 2.19 0.69 10.80
C ALA A 176 2.31 0.51 9.28
N TRP A 177 3.47 0.83 8.73
CA TRP A 177 3.85 0.42 7.40
C TRP A 177 4.39 -1.00 7.44
N PHE A 178 3.86 -1.85 6.59
CA PHE A 178 4.31 -3.22 6.35
C PHE A 178 5.03 -3.23 5.01
N GLU A 179 6.32 -3.56 5.01
CA GLU A 179 7.17 -3.45 3.84
C GLU A 179 7.71 -4.80 3.40
N TRP A 180 7.73 -5.02 2.08
CA TRP A 180 8.31 -6.20 1.42
C TRP A 180 9.25 -5.77 0.29
N GLY A 181 10.18 -6.65 -0.11
CA GLY A 181 11.15 -6.38 -1.18
C GLY A 181 12.31 -5.48 -0.75
N ARG A 182 12.46 -5.22 0.55
CA ARG A 182 13.58 -4.43 1.08
C ARG A 182 14.88 -5.24 1.01
N PRO A 183 16.03 -4.65 0.58
CA PRO A 183 17.30 -5.34 0.63
C PRO A 183 17.62 -5.82 2.05
N GLN A 184 18.06 -7.08 2.21
CA GLN A 184 18.34 -7.68 3.52
C GLN A 184 19.39 -6.92 4.38
N ASN A 185 20.20 -6.08 3.76
CA ASN A 185 21.24 -5.27 4.42
C ASN A 185 20.81 -3.82 4.66
N ALA A 186 19.56 -3.44 4.40
CA ALA A 186 19.09 -2.11 4.74
C ALA A 186 18.98 -2.00 6.27
N PRO A 187 19.44 -0.88 6.87
CA PRO A 187 19.32 -0.70 8.31
C PRO A 187 17.84 -0.77 8.70
N GLY A 188 17.45 -1.86 9.34
CA GLY A 188 16.11 -2.08 9.87
C GLY A 188 16.05 -1.58 11.30
N ASN A 189 15.08 -0.73 11.62
CA ASN A 189 14.69 -0.53 12.99
C ASN A 189 13.78 -1.70 13.37
N TYR A 190 14.39 -2.74 13.92
CA TYR A 190 13.65 -3.79 14.62
C TYR A 190 13.30 -3.24 16.01
N PHE A 191 12.04 -3.24 16.35
CA PHE A 191 11.58 -3.23 17.72
C PHE A 191 11.17 -4.63 18.11
#